data_0bdb84ecb80e889b3227ebb222612eb4
#
_entry.id   0bdb84ecb80e889b3227ebb222612eb4
#
_cell.length_a   1.000
_cell.length_b   1.000
_cell.length_c   1.000
_cell.angle_alpha   90.00
_cell.angle_beta   90.00
_cell.angle_gamma   90.00
#
_symmetry.space_group_name_H-M   'P 1'
#
loop_
_entity.id
_entity.type
_entity.pdbx_description
1 polymer ?
#
loop_
_entity_poly.entity_id
_entity_poly.type
_entity_poly.pdbx_seq_one_letter_code
_entity_poly.pdbx_strand_id
1 'polypeptide(L)'
;MNFLRYLGPGLLVTVGFIDPGNWASNIAAGSGYGYELLWMVTLSTIMLIFLQHNAAHLGIVTGKCLSEAASLYLPAWLKNTILATAMMAAVATAMAEILGGAVALQMLFGIPIKLGSMIILVLVLICEFTSAYKRIEKLIIVFVSLIGFSFLFEVWIADIDWAQAAVGWVKPSFPEHSMPVILSVLGAVVMPHNLFLHSEIIQSRQWNLEDDEMIARQLKYEFKDTLFSMIIGWAINSAMILMAAATFFQPQNAKQVDDLATAGKMLTPLLGNAASVVFAAALLLAGISSSITAGMAGGTIFSGIFNKPYEIKSKETRWGILLTMIPAAAVILLIDSPFQGLLYSQMFLGMQLPITVFTQIYLTSSKKVMGKYANSLRLKIALFAIAVIVTLLNIALLFVQ
;
A
#
# COMPACT_ATOMS: atom_id res chain seq x y z
N MET A 1 15.31 8.76 26.18
CA MET A 1 14.18 9.21 25.34
C MET A 1 13.48 7.96 24.80
N ASN A 2 12.21 7.77 25.13
CA ASN A 2 11.52 6.49 24.92
C ASN A 2 11.27 6.21 23.42
N PHE A 3 11.64 5.02 22.96
CA PHE A 3 11.36 4.45 21.64
C PHE A 3 9.89 4.69 21.18
N LEU A 4 8.92 4.63 22.11
CA LEU A 4 7.50 4.89 21.87
C LEU A 4 7.17 6.27 21.26
N ARG A 5 8.07 7.27 21.36
CA ARG A 5 7.87 8.57 20.71
C ARG A 5 8.19 8.55 19.21
N TYR A 6 8.89 7.50 18.75
CA TYR A 6 9.26 7.32 17.35
C TYR A 6 8.38 6.29 16.63
N LEU A 7 7.56 5.53 17.37
CA LEU A 7 6.51 4.69 16.79
C LEU A 7 5.41 5.59 16.23
N GLY A 8 5.14 5.47 14.95
CA GLY A 8 3.99 6.14 14.36
C GLY A 8 4.01 6.27 12.83
N PRO A 9 5.08 6.67 12.11
CA PRO A 9 5.04 6.69 10.66
C PRO A 9 4.95 5.29 10.06
N GLY A 10 5.72 4.34 10.58
CA GLY A 10 5.64 2.95 10.17
C GLY A 10 4.30 2.33 10.53
N LEU A 11 3.76 2.64 11.72
CA LEU A 11 2.45 2.14 12.14
C LEU A 11 1.30 2.73 11.31
N LEU A 12 1.41 3.99 10.91
CA LEU A 12 0.45 4.64 10.01
C LEU A 12 0.45 3.97 8.62
N VAL A 13 1.64 3.55 8.16
CA VAL A 13 1.77 2.79 6.91
C VAL A 13 1.25 1.36 7.08
N THR A 14 1.36 0.75 8.28
CA THR A 14 0.81 -0.60 8.55
C THR A 14 -0.72 -0.61 8.44
N VAL A 15 -1.38 0.47 8.83
CA VAL A 15 -2.82 0.64 8.58
C VAL A 15 -3.12 0.64 7.08
N GLY A 16 -2.20 1.18 6.25
CA GLY A 16 -2.28 1.10 4.80
C GLY A 16 -2.16 -0.32 4.20
N PHE A 17 -1.72 -1.34 4.98
CA PHE A 17 -1.73 -2.74 4.53
C PHE A 17 -3.05 -3.48 4.82
N ILE A 18 -3.99 -2.84 5.49
CA ILE A 18 -5.31 -3.37 5.76
C ILE A 18 -6.33 -2.55 4.96
N ASP A 19 -6.04 -2.37 3.69
CA ASP A 19 -6.86 -1.63 2.75
C ASP A 19 -7.66 -2.57 1.82
N PRO A 20 -8.71 -2.08 1.17
CA PRO A 20 -9.52 -2.87 0.25
C PRO A 20 -8.73 -3.51 -0.90
N GLY A 21 -7.68 -2.84 -1.41
CA GLY A 21 -6.83 -3.36 -2.47
C GLY A 21 -6.02 -4.58 -2.04
N ASN A 22 -5.39 -4.51 -0.85
CA ASN A 22 -4.71 -5.66 -0.23
C ASN A 22 -5.68 -6.81 0.03
N TRP A 23 -6.88 -6.51 0.51
CA TRP A 23 -7.88 -7.55 0.77
C TRP A 23 -8.22 -8.31 -0.51
N ALA A 24 -8.55 -7.60 -1.58
CA ALA A 24 -8.88 -8.23 -2.86
C ALA A 24 -7.72 -9.08 -3.40
N SER A 25 -6.48 -8.56 -3.36
CA SER A 25 -5.29 -9.26 -3.84
C SER A 25 -5.00 -10.54 -3.05
N ASN A 26 -5.06 -10.46 -1.70
CA ASN A 26 -4.80 -11.60 -0.82
C ASN A 26 -5.90 -12.67 -0.92
N ILE A 27 -7.17 -12.25 -1.03
CA ILE A 27 -8.31 -13.14 -1.22
C ILE A 27 -8.20 -13.85 -2.57
N ALA A 28 -7.87 -13.13 -3.65
CA ALA A 28 -7.64 -13.72 -4.96
C ALA A 28 -6.50 -14.74 -4.94
N ALA A 29 -5.39 -14.41 -4.25
CA ALA A 29 -4.25 -15.31 -4.10
C ALA A 29 -4.62 -16.60 -3.36
N GLY A 30 -5.26 -16.47 -2.18
CA GLY A 30 -5.62 -17.63 -1.36
C GLY A 30 -6.72 -18.47 -1.99
N SER A 31 -7.81 -17.86 -2.47
CA SER A 31 -8.95 -18.59 -3.05
C SER A 31 -8.64 -19.26 -4.39
N GLY A 32 -7.79 -18.62 -5.21
CA GLY A 32 -7.45 -19.14 -6.53
C GLY A 32 -6.27 -20.12 -6.55
N TYR A 33 -5.30 -19.95 -5.63
CA TYR A 33 -4.00 -20.65 -5.68
C TYR A 33 -3.61 -21.30 -4.36
N GLY A 34 -4.50 -21.34 -3.37
CA GLY A 34 -4.20 -21.93 -2.07
C GLY A 34 -3.02 -21.23 -1.39
N TYR A 35 -2.02 -21.99 -0.99
CA TYR A 35 -0.82 -21.46 -0.31
C TYR A 35 0.32 -21.09 -1.25
N GLU A 36 0.16 -21.33 -2.57
CA GLU A 36 1.27 -21.22 -3.52
C GLU A 36 1.81 -19.81 -3.72
N LEU A 37 1.03 -18.75 -3.42
CA LEU A 37 1.44 -17.37 -3.59
C LEU A 37 1.88 -16.68 -2.28
N LEU A 38 1.98 -17.39 -1.15
CA LEU A 38 2.47 -16.83 0.12
C LEU A 38 3.90 -16.25 0.02
N TRP A 39 4.76 -16.84 -0.84
CA TRP A 39 6.11 -16.31 -1.07
C TRP A 39 6.10 -14.88 -1.56
N MET A 40 5.06 -14.47 -2.28
CA MET A 40 4.97 -13.12 -2.83
C MET A 40 4.79 -12.09 -1.72
N VAL A 41 3.97 -12.38 -0.70
CA VAL A 41 3.84 -11.52 0.48
C VAL A 41 5.18 -11.39 1.22
N THR A 42 5.90 -12.52 1.38
CA THR A 42 7.21 -12.52 2.04
C THR A 42 8.23 -11.69 1.25
N LEU A 43 8.34 -11.94 -0.05
CA LEU A 43 9.27 -11.21 -0.92
C LEU A 43 8.93 -9.72 -0.98
N SER A 44 7.66 -9.37 -1.18
CA SER A 44 7.20 -7.98 -1.23
C SER A 44 7.47 -7.24 0.07
N THR A 45 7.26 -7.90 1.23
CA THR A 45 7.54 -7.30 2.54
C THR A 45 9.03 -7.06 2.74
N ILE A 46 9.89 -8.02 2.36
CA ILE A 46 11.34 -7.84 2.41
C ILE A 46 11.76 -6.66 1.52
N MET A 47 11.26 -6.60 0.28
CA MET A 47 11.55 -5.49 -0.62
C MET A 47 11.09 -4.15 -0.03
N LEU A 48 9.90 -4.11 0.56
CA LEU A 48 9.33 -2.90 1.14
C LEU A 48 10.15 -2.38 2.33
N ILE A 49 10.66 -3.25 3.20
CA ILE A 49 11.54 -2.85 4.32
C ILE A 49 12.73 -2.03 3.78
N PHE A 50 13.38 -2.51 2.73
CA PHE A 50 14.51 -1.78 2.13
C PHE A 50 14.09 -0.49 1.43
N LEU A 51 13.00 -0.53 0.65
CA LEU A 51 12.54 0.62 -0.12
C LEU A 51 12.01 1.72 0.80
N GLN A 52 11.22 1.36 1.81
CA GLN A 52 10.63 2.33 2.72
C GLN A 52 11.68 2.99 3.61
N HIS A 53 12.60 2.21 4.18
CA HIS A 53 13.74 2.76 4.91
C HIS A 53 14.60 3.67 4.03
N ASN A 54 14.81 3.30 2.76
CA ASN A 54 15.58 4.12 1.83
C ASN A 54 14.84 5.41 1.41
N ALA A 55 13.50 5.39 1.31
CA ALA A 55 12.70 6.59 1.10
C ALA A 55 12.77 7.53 2.33
N ALA A 56 12.65 6.98 3.53
CA ALA A 56 12.82 7.72 4.78
C ALA A 56 14.23 8.30 4.91
N HIS A 57 15.26 7.54 4.51
CA HIS A 57 16.66 7.99 4.50
C HIS A 57 16.81 9.26 3.65
N LEU A 58 16.19 9.30 2.46
CA LEU A 58 16.17 10.52 1.64
C LEU A 58 15.55 11.69 2.41
N GLY A 59 14.35 11.51 2.96
CA GLY A 59 13.61 12.54 3.69
C GLY A 59 14.39 13.07 4.91
N ILE A 60 14.95 12.17 5.72
CA ILE A 60 15.70 12.51 6.94
C ILE A 60 16.97 13.30 6.61
N VAL A 61 17.72 12.87 5.60
CA VAL A 61 19.02 13.46 5.27
C VAL A 61 18.88 14.78 4.50
N THR A 62 17.89 14.87 3.60
CA THR A 62 17.82 16.02 2.67
C THR A 62 16.77 17.06 3.05
N GLY A 63 15.82 16.72 3.93
CA GLY A 63 14.64 17.55 4.19
C GLY A 63 13.72 17.69 2.99
N LYS A 64 13.77 16.75 2.05
CA LYS A 64 12.97 16.75 0.82
C LYS A 64 12.32 15.40 0.59
N CYS A 65 11.09 15.40 0.11
CA CYS A 65 10.46 14.17 -0.33
C CYS A 65 10.99 13.70 -1.69
N LEU A 66 10.63 12.48 -2.06
CA LEU A 66 11.11 11.85 -3.30
C LEU A 66 10.71 12.67 -4.55
N SER A 67 9.52 13.30 -4.58
CA SER A 67 9.07 14.14 -5.69
C SER A 67 9.82 15.47 -5.79
N GLU A 68 10.11 16.12 -4.66
CA GLU A 68 10.93 17.34 -4.62
C GLU A 68 12.36 17.03 -5.06
N ALA A 69 12.96 15.95 -4.54
CA ALA A 69 14.30 15.53 -4.94
C ALA A 69 14.37 15.20 -6.44
N ALA A 70 13.37 14.47 -6.97
CA ALA A 70 13.27 14.23 -8.42
C ALA A 70 13.18 15.54 -9.21
N SER A 71 12.42 16.51 -8.72
CA SER A 71 12.25 17.79 -9.38
C SER A 71 13.50 18.67 -9.42
N LEU A 72 14.35 18.54 -8.40
CA LEU A 72 15.59 19.31 -8.30
C LEU A 72 16.76 18.70 -9.07
N TYR A 73 16.82 17.38 -9.14
CA TYR A 73 18.03 16.68 -9.59
C TYR A 73 17.87 15.93 -10.92
N LEU A 74 16.64 15.79 -11.42
CA LEU A 74 16.40 15.15 -12.73
C LEU A 74 16.10 16.18 -13.82
N PRO A 75 16.42 15.89 -15.08
CA PRO A 75 16.02 16.72 -16.21
C PRO A 75 14.50 16.76 -16.36
N ALA A 76 13.97 17.90 -16.85
CA ALA A 76 12.54 18.18 -16.83
C ALA A 76 11.67 17.10 -17.50
N TRP A 77 12.11 16.54 -18.64
CA TRP A 77 11.36 15.50 -19.35
C TRP A 77 11.24 14.22 -18.50
N LEU A 78 12.35 13.79 -17.88
CA LEU A 78 12.40 12.58 -17.07
C LEU A 78 11.59 12.75 -15.77
N LYS A 79 11.78 13.88 -15.09
CA LYS A 79 10.99 14.26 -13.91
C LYS A 79 9.50 14.21 -14.20
N ASN A 80 9.05 14.88 -15.27
CA ASN A 80 7.63 14.96 -15.59
C ASN A 80 7.05 13.58 -15.92
N THR A 81 7.77 12.73 -16.65
CA THR A 81 7.34 11.36 -16.96
C THR A 81 7.21 10.53 -15.68
N ILE A 82 8.23 10.53 -14.81
CA ILE A 82 8.24 9.77 -13.56
C ILE A 82 7.09 10.21 -12.66
N LEU A 83 6.95 11.52 -12.42
CA LEU A 83 5.92 12.03 -11.51
C LEU A 83 4.51 11.89 -12.08
N ALA A 84 4.34 11.94 -13.41
CA ALA A 84 3.06 11.63 -14.05
C ALA A 84 2.67 10.15 -13.81
N THR A 85 3.60 9.20 -13.98
CA THR A 85 3.30 7.78 -13.69
C THR A 85 3.03 7.54 -12.20
N ALA A 86 3.72 8.26 -11.30
CA ALA A 86 3.46 8.21 -9.86
C ALA A 86 2.08 8.78 -9.50
N MET A 87 1.64 9.86 -10.17
CA MET A 87 0.27 10.38 -10.05
C MET A 87 -0.76 9.37 -10.52
N MET A 88 -0.52 8.67 -11.63
CA MET A 88 -1.41 7.59 -12.10
C MET A 88 -1.50 6.45 -11.08
N ALA A 89 -0.39 6.10 -10.42
CA ALA A 89 -0.40 5.13 -9.33
C ALA A 89 -1.25 5.61 -8.14
N ALA A 90 -1.14 6.88 -7.75
CA ALA A 90 -1.99 7.46 -6.71
C ALA A 90 -3.49 7.43 -7.09
N VAL A 91 -3.82 7.71 -8.36
CA VAL A 91 -5.19 7.59 -8.89
C VAL A 91 -5.69 6.15 -8.82
N ALA A 92 -4.87 5.18 -9.23
CA ALA A 92 -5.23 3.75 -9.18
C ALA A 92 -5.50 3.28 -7.75
N THR A 93 -4.68 3.72 -6.78
CA THR A 93 -4.93 3.43 -5.37
C THR A 93 -6.21 4.12 -4.89
N ALA A 94 -6.37 5.42 -5.11
CA ALA A 94 -7.59 6.14 -4.70
C ALA A 94 -8.86 5.49 -5.26
N MET A 95 -8.79 4.97 -6.50
CA MET A 95 -9.88 4.21 -7.10
C MET A 95 -10.19 2.93 -6.29
N ALA A 96 -9.19 2.15 -5.93
CA ALA A 96 -9.38 0.94 -5.13
C ALA A 96 -9.99 1.26 -3.76
N GLU A 97 -9.49 2.29 -3.10
CA GLU A 97 -9.91 2.66 -1.76
C GLU A 97 -11.36 3.19 -1.73
N ILE A 98 -11.70 4.09 -2.65
CA ILE A 98 -13.07 4.59 -2.82
C ILE A 98 -14.01 3.44 -3.19
N LEU A 99 -13.59 2.55 -4.08
CA LEU A 99 -14.37 1.39 -4.51
C LEU A 99 -14.63 0.43 -3.35
N GLY A 100 -13.62 0.14 -2.53
CA GLY A 100 -13.76 -0.70 -1.34
C GLY A 100 -14.73 -0.08 -0.32
N GLY A 101 -14.64 1.21 -0.08
CA GLY A 101 -15.61 1.94 0.75
C GLY A 101 -17.03 1.89 0.19
N ALA A 102 -17.19 1.97 -1.15
CA ALA A 102 -18.49 1.86 -1.81
C ALA A 102 -19.08 0.44 -1.72
N VAL A 103 -18.25 -0.61 -1.85
CA VAL A 103 -18.65 -2.00 -1.61
C VAL A 103 -19.13 -2.18 -0.17
N ALA A 104 -18.43 -1.59 0.80
CA ALA A 104 -18.85 -1.64 2.18
C ALA A 104 -20.19 -0.94 2.43
N LEU A 105 -20.44 0.22 1.81
CA LEU A 105 -21.76 0.88 1.85
C LEU A 105 -22.86 0.03 1.21
N GLN A 106 -22.54 -0.70 0.15
CA GLN A 106 -23.49 -1.65 -0.46
C GLN A 106 -23.80 -2.80 0.49
N MET A 107 -22.79 -3.37 1.16
CA MET A 107 -22.99 -4.48 2.12
C MET A 107 -23.79 -4.05 3.35
N LEU A 108 -23.56 -2.85 3.88
CA LEU A 108 -24.19 -2.36 5.12
C LEU A 108 -25.61 -1.79 4.88
N PHE A 109 -25.77 -1.06 3.79
CA PHE A 109 -26.97 -0.23 3.57
C PHE A 109 -27.67 -0.49 2.24
N GLY A 110 -27.17 -1.41 1.39
CA GLY A 110 -27.73 -1.67 0.06
C GLY A 110 -27.53 -0.52 -0.93
N ILE A 111 -26.63 0.40 -0.68
CA ILE A 111 -26.36 1.57 -1.55
C ILE A 111 -25.64 1.09 -2.82
N PRO A 112 -26.14 1.43 -4.03
CA PRO A 112 -25.44 1.06 -5.26
C PRO A 112 -23.99 1.59 -5.30
N ILE A 113 -23.04 0.78 -5.77
CA ILE A 113 -21.60 1.09 -5.75
C ILE A 113 -21.28 2.45 -6.38
N LYS A 114 -21.89 2.77 -7.53
CA LYS A 114 -21.68 4.06 -8.20
C LYS A 114 -22.09 5.26 -7.33
N LEU A 115 -23.18 5.15 -6.60
CA LEU A 115 -23.63 6.19 -5.66
C LEU A 115 -22.75 6.18 -4.41
N GLY A 116 -22.44 4.99 -3.86
CA GLY A 116 -21.55 4.80 -2.72
C GLY A 116 -20.18 5.43 -2.96
N SER A 117 -19.60 5.27 -4.15
CA SER A 117 -18.31 5.87 -4.51
C SER A 117 -18.34 7.40 -4.51
N MET A 118 -19.46 8.01 -4.95
CA MET A 118 -19.61 9.47 -4.86
C MET A 118 -19.72 9.94 -3.41
N ILE A 119 -20.43 9.19 -2.57
CA ILE A 119 -20.53 9.49 -1.12
C ILE A 119 -19.15 9.43 -0.48
N ILE A 120 -18.39 8.35 -0.73
CA ILE A 120 -17.02 8.20 -0.20
C ILE A 120 -16.12 9.33 -0.70
N LEU A 121 -16.14 9.66 -2.00
CA LEU A 121 -15.37 10.76 -2.56
C LEU A 121 -15.63 12.08 -1.83
N VAL A 122 -16.89 12.46 -1.68
CA VAL A 122 -17.27 13.71 -1.01
C VAL A 122 -16.82 13.70 0.45
N LEU A 123 -17.05 12.59 1.16
CA LEU A 123 -16.65 12.44 2.56
C LEU A 123 -15.13 12.60 2.73
N VAL A 124 -14.35 11.93 1.88
CA VAL A 124 -12.88 11.97 1.91
C VAL A 124 -12.36 13.38 1.62
N LEU A 125 -12.90 14.06 0.60
CA LEU A 125 -12.51 15.45 0.29
C LEU A 125 -12.83 16.41 1.44
N ILE A 126 -13.97 16.23 2.11
CA ILE A 126 -14.32 17.03 3.31
C ILE A 126 -13.29 16.75 4.42
N CYS A 127 -12.96 15.48 4.67
CA CYS A 127 -11.98 15.11 5.70
C CYS A 127 -10.60 15.69 5.43
N GLU A 128 -10.12 15.66 4.19
CA GLU A 128 -8.81 16.20 3.80
C GLU A 128 -8.77 17.72 3.92
N PHE A 129 -9.75 18.43 3.36
CA PHE A 129 -9.72 19.91 3.32
C PHE A 129 -10.05 20.56 4.67
N THR A 130 -10.75 19.87 5.58
CA THR A 130 -11.15 20.42 6.89
C THR A 130 -10.27 19.94 8.04
N SER A 131 -9.27 19.09 7.78
CA SER A 131 -8.47 18.44 8.83
C SER A 131 -9.32 17.62 9.85
N ALA A 132 -10.54 17.27 9.48
CA ALA A 132 -11.44 16.46 10.33
C ALA A 132 -10.89 15.06 10.56
N TYR A 133 -10.03 14.56 9.67
CA TYR A 133 -9.38 13.25 9.76
C TYR A 133 -8.68 13.02 11.11
N LYS A 134 -7.95 14.00 11.64
CA LYS A 134 -7.24 13.87 12.93
C LYS A 134 -8.14 13.45 14.10
N ARG A 135 -9.46 13.73 14.01
CA ARG A 135 -10.41 13.37 15.06
C ARG A 135 -10.86 11.92 14.98
N ILE A 136 -10.99 11.40 13.76
CA ILE A 136 -11.47 10.03 13.51
C ILE A 136 -10.33 9.02 13.32
N GLU A 137 -9.10 9.49 13.06
CA GLU A 137 -7.92 8.67 12.83
C GLU A 137 -7.69 7.60 13.91
N LYS A 138 -7.80 7.98 15.18
CA LYS A 138 -7.65 7.03 16.29
C LYS A 138 -8.72 5.94 16.27
N LEU A 139 -9.96 6.29 15.94
CA LEU A 139 -11.05 5.33 15.82
C LEU A 139 -10.80 4.35 14.70
N ILE A 140 -10.37 4.86 13.53
CA ILE A 140 -10.02 4.06 12.37
C ILE A 140 -8.89 3.08 12.71
N ILE A 141 -7.80 3.57 13.32
CA ILE A 141 -6.66 2.74 13.73
C ILE A 141 -7.13 1.59 14.65
N VAL A 142 -8.00 1.88 15.62
CA VAL A 142 -8.53 0.86 16.52
C VAL A 142 -9.33 -0.20 15.78
N PHE A 143 -10.26 0.20 14.89
CA PHE A 143 -11.09 -0.75 14.15
C PHE A 143 -10.29 -1.58 13.14
N VAL A 144 -9.40 -0.93 12.38
CA VAL A 144 -8.54 -1.61 11.41
C VAL A 144 -7.58 -2.57 12.10
N SER A 145 -7.02 -2.18 13.26
CA SER A 145 -6.20 -3.08 14.07
C SER A 145 -7.00 -4.28 14.59
N LEU A 146 -8.24 -4.03 15.05
CA LEU A 146 -9.10 -5.09 15.56
C LEU A 146 -9.35 -6.16 14.48
N ILE A 147 -9.62 -5.74 13.24
CA ILE A 147 -9.82 -6.67 12.12
C ILE A 147 -8.53 -7.41 11.77
N GLY A 148 -7.39 -6.73 11.74
CA GLY A 148 -6.10 -7.38 11.54
C GLY A 148 -5.84 -8.48 12.58
N PHE A 149 -6.12 -8.18 13.85
CA PHE A 149 -6.03 -9.19 14.92
C PHE A 149 -7.09 -10.29 14.80
N SER A 150 -8.28 -9.98 14.30
CA SER A 150 -9.31 -11.01 14.05
C SER A 150 -8.83 -12.02 13.00
N PHE A 151 -8.20 -11.58 11.90
CA PHE A 151 -7.61 -12.49 10.92
C PHE A 151 -6.49 -13.35 11.52
N LEU A 152 -5.61 -12.77 12.35
CA LEU A 152 -4.56 -13.53 13.03
C LEU A 152 -5.13 -14.57 14.01
N PHE A 153 -6.23 -14.26 14.67
CA PHE A 153 -6.91 -15.18 15.57
C PHE A 153 -7.63 -16.30 14.80
N GLU A 154 -8.29 -15.97 13.68
CA GLU A 154 -8.96 -16.94 12.81
C GLU A 154 -7.98 -17.98 12.25
N VAL A 155 -6.76 -17.57 11.88
CA VAL A 155 -5.70 -18.48 11.45
C VAL A 155 -5.40 -19.57 12.50
N TRP A 156 -5.56 -19.26 13.79
CA TRP A 156 -5.31 -20.22 14.86
C TRP A 156 -6.42 -21.26 15.01
N ILE A 157 -7.64 -20.93 14.62
CA ILE A 157 -8.82 -21.81 14.72
C ILE A 157 -9.07 -22.57 13.41
N ALA A 158 -8.61 -22.03 12.28
CA ALA A 158 -8.82 -22.62 10.96
C ALA A 158 -8.00 -23.90 10.76
N ASP A 159 -8.56 -24.83 9.98
CA ASP A 159 -7.86 -26.04 9.56
C ASP A 159 -6.90 -25.72 8.41
N ILE A 160 -5.67 -25.32 8.78
CA ILE A 160 -4.62 -24.92 7.86
C ILE A 160 -3.60 -26.03 7.72
N ASP A 161 -3.27 -26.38 6.48
CA ASP A 161 -2.12 -27.24 6.21
C ASP A 161 -0.82 -26.44 6.37
N TRP A 162 -0.29 -26.46 7.60
CA TRP A 162 0.94 -25.74 7.96
C TRP A 162 2.17 -26.23 7.21
N ALA A 163 2.19 -27.48 6.76
CA ALA A 163 3.31 -28.01 5.99
C ALA A 163 3.35 -27.39 4.59
N GLN A 164 2.20 -27.32 3.92
CA GLN A 164 2.08 -26.63 2.63
C GLN A 164 2.28 -25.10 2.76
N ALA A 165 1.73 -24.48 3.80
CA ALA A 165 1.90 -23.06 4.06
C ALA A 165 3.37 -22.69 4.27
N ALA A 166 4.12 -23.48 5.06
CA ALA A 166 5.55 -23.26 5.28
C ALA A 166 6.37 -23.31 3.98
N VAL A 167 6.06 -24.26 3.10
CA VAL A 167 6.66 -24.32 1.76
C VAL A 167 6.25 -23.10 0.93
N GLY A 168 4.96 -22.73 0.98
CA GLY A 168 4.41 -21.59 0.25
C GLY A 168 5.06 -20.26 0.59
N TRP A 169 5.50 -20.02 1.84
CA TRP A 169 6.21 -18.78 2.21
C TRP A 169 7.61 -18.65 1.63
N VAL A 170 8.27 -19.76 1.29
CA VAL A 170 9.70 -19.78 0.93
C VAL A 170 9.91 -20.11 -0.54
N LYS A 171 9.09 -21.01 -1.11
CA LYS A 171 9.27 -21.50 -2.47
C LYS A 171 8.47 -20.66 -3.48
N PRO A 172 9.12 -19.92 -4.39
CA PRO A 172 8.43 -19.25 -5.49
C PRO A 172 7.70 -20.28 -6.38
N SER A 173 6.44 -20.00 -6.66
CA SER A 173 5.58 -20.77 -7.57
C SER A 173 4.88 -19.82 -8.55
N PHE A 174 4.70 -20.27 -9.77
CA PHE A 174 4.06 -19.52 -10.85
C PHE A 174 2.99 -20.39 -11.50
N PRO A 175 1.86 -20.63 -10.81
CA PRO A 175 0.74 -21.37 -11.39
C PRO A 175 0.21 -20.70 -12.66
N GLU A 176 -0.47 -21.45 -13.50
CA GLU A 176 -1.11 -20.93 -14.70
C GLU A 176 -2.05 -19.76 -14.33
N HIS A 177 -2.04 -18.70 -15.15
CA HIS A 177 -2.84 -17.46 -14.95
C HIS A 177 -2.60 -16.71 -13.62
N SER A 178 -1.56 -17.01 -12.86
CA SER A 178 -1.29 -16.36 -11.57
C SER A 178 -0.62 -14.99 -11.66
N MET A 179 0.00 -14.65 -12.80
CA MET A 179 0.79 -13.43 -12.93
C MET A 179 0.05 -12.13 -12.60
N PRO A 180 -1.23 -11.93 -13.00
CA PRO A 180 -1.99 -10.74 -12.59
C PRO A 180 -2.15 -10.65 -11.07
N VAL A 181 -2.38 -11.78 -10.38
CA VAL A 181 -2.53 -11.84 -8.92
C VAL A 181 -1.19 -11.64 -8.23
N ILE A 182 -0.09 -12.22 -8.75
CA ILE A 182 1.28 -12.01 -8.25
C ILE A 182 1.62 -10.51 -8.29
N LEU A 183 1.39 -9.83 -9.41
CA LEU A 183 1.64 -8.39 -9.52
C LEU A 183 0.67 -7.55 -8.69
N SER A 184 -0.56 -8.01 -8.53
CA SER A 184 -1.53 -7.36 -7.64
C SER A 184 -1.07 -7.43 -6.18
N VAL A 185 -0.63 -8.59 -5.68
CA VAL A 185 -0.06 -8.73 -4.33
C VAL A 185 1.20 -7.88 -4.17
N LEU A 186 2.09 -7.87 -5.18
CA LEU A 186 3.28 -7.01 -5.15
C LEU A 186 2.90 -5.52 -5.04
N GLY A 187 2.00 -5.05 -5.89
CA GLY A 187 1.57 -3.64 -5.92
C GLY A 187 0.82 -3.24 -4.65
N ALA A 188 0.00 -4.13 -4.12
CA ALA A 188 -0.73 -3.94 -2.87
C ALA A 188 0.21 -3.82 -1.66
N VAL A 189 1.29 -4.60 -1.60
CA VAL A 189 2.26 -4.53 -0.49
C VAL A 189 3.24 -3.36 -0.67
N VAL A 190 3.81 -3.15 -1.88
CA VAL A 190 4.92 -2.18 -2.06
C VAL A 190 4.45 -0.81 -2.56
N MET A 191 3.24 -0.53 -2.68
CA MET A 191 2.59 0.75 -3.05
C MET A 191 3.56 1.89 -3.44
N PRO A 192 3.85 2.14 -4.72
CA PRO A 192 4.87 3.11 -5.13
C PRO A 192 4.57 4.55 -4.66
N HIS A 193 3.30 4.97 -4.64
CA HIS A 193 2.87 6.30 -4.18
C HIS A 193 3.14 6.49 -2.67
N ASN A 194 3.10 5.42 -1.87
CA ASN A 194 3.41 5.47 -0.44
C ASN A 194 4.90 5.71 -0.16
N LEU A 195 5.81 5.36 -1.08
CA LEU A 195 7.23 5.72 -0.95
C LEU A 195 7.42 7.24 -1.04
N PHE A 196 6.66 7.92 -1.91
CA PHE A 196 6.63 9.39 -1.96
C PHE A 196 6.06 9.98 -0.67
N LEU A 197 4.91 9.49 -0.23
CA LEU A 197 4.25 9.97 0.98
C LEU A 197 5.10 9.72 2.23
N HIS A 198 5.73 8.55 2.36
CA HIS A 198 6.56 8.23 3.51
C HIS A 198 7.79 9.15 3.61
N SER A 199 8.43 9.46 2.48
CA SER A 199 9.54 10.42 2.44
C SER A 199 9.12 11.85 2.82
N GLU A 200 7.84 12.21 2.67
CA GLU A 200 7.27 13.50 3.13
C GLU A 200 6.93 13.48 4.62
N ILE A 201 6.18 12.46 5.06
CA ILE A 201 5.70 12.37 6.45
C ILE A 201 6.87 12.30 7.43
N ILE A 202 7.96 11.63 7.08
CA ILE A 202 9.13 11.51 7.95
C ILE A 202 9.80 12.86 8.20
N GLN A 203 9.66 13.82 7.29
CA GLN A 203 10.25 15.17 7.43
C GLN A 203 9.63 15.94 8.60
N SER A 204 8.36 15.76 8.89
CA SER A 204 7.67 16.44 10.01
C SER A 204 8.31 16.12 11.38
N ARG A 205 9.19 15.12 11.44
CA ARG A 205 9.91 14.69 12.65
C ARG A 205 11.38 15.06 12.65
N GLN A 206 11.85 15.79 11.67
CA GLN A 206 13.21 16.30 11.60
C GLN A 206 13.37 17.50 12.54
N TRP A 207 14.36 17.42 13.42
CA TRP A 207 14.58 18.44 14.45
C TRP A 207 15.85 19.22 14.20
N ASN A 208 16.84 18.63 13.54
CA ASN A 208 18.06 19.29 13.13
C ASN A 208 18.77 18.51 12.02
N LEU A 209 18.78 19.04 10.80
CA LEU A 209 19.41 18.42 9.62
C LEU A 209 20.96 18.55 9.64
N GLU A 210 21.50 19.45 10.46
CA GLU A 210 22.93 19.72 10.54
C GLU A 210 23.64 18.84 11.56
N ASP A 211 22.91 18.22 12.49
CA ASP A 211 23.44 17.34 13.53
C ASP A 211 23.50 15.88 13.07
N ASP A 212 24.72 15.41 12.79
CA ASP A 212 24.97 14.04 12.35
C ASP A 212 24.54 12.97 13.36
N GLU A 213 24.68 13.27 14.66
CA GLU A 213 24.27 12.33 15.71
C GLU A 213 22.73 12.17 15.73
N MET A 214 22.02 13.28 15.52
CA MET A 214 20.56 13.26 15.44
C MET A 214 20.09 12.51 14.20
N ILE A 215 20.69 12.76 13.03
CA ILE A 215 20.39 12.04 11.78
C ILE A 215 20.61 10.54 11.97
N ALA A 216 21.76 10.12 12.49
CA ALA A 216 22.07 8.71 12.73
C ALA A 216 21.06 8.06 13.70
N ARG A 217 20.64 8.79 14.73
CA ARG A 217 19.63 8.35 15.70
C ARG A 217 18.26 8.18 15.05
N GLN A 218 17.83 9.14 14.23
CA GLN A 218 16.56 9.09 13.51
C GLN A 218 16.52 7.91 12.54
N LEU A 219 17.55 7.70 11.74
CA LEU A 219 17.67 6.57 10.83
C LEU A 219 17.55 5.22 11.56
N LYS A 220 18.20 5.11 12.73
CA LYS A 220 18.13 3.88 13.53
C LYS A 220 16.74 3.62 14.09
N TYR A 221 16.03 4.64 14.56
CA TYR A 221 14.68 4.47 15.11
C TYR A 221 13.64 4.27 14.02
N GLU A 222 13.76 4.98 12.90
CA GLU A 222 12.91 4.79 11.73
C GLU A 222 13.03 3.36 11.18
N PHE A 223 14.25 2.84 11.03
CA PHE A 223 14.45 1.45 10.60
C PHE A 223 13.74 0.44 11.50
N LYS A 224 13.81 0.64 12.83
CA LYS A 224 13.11 -0.23 13.79
C LYS A 224 11.60 -0.11 13.69
N ASP A 225 11.07 1.10 13.49
CA ASP A 225 9.65 1.36 13.30
C ASP A 225 9.16 0.70 12.01
N THR A 226 9.88 0.89 10.90
CA THR A 226 9.61 0.24 9.63
C THR A 226 9.65 -1.29 9.75
N LEU A 227 10.71 -1.86 10.32
CA LEU A 227 10.85 -3.31 10.46
C LEU A 227 9.69 -3.91 11.27
N PHE A 228 9.38 -3.33 12.43
CA PHE A 228 8.30 -3.81 13.29
C PHE A 228 6.94 -3.74 12.57
N SER A 229 6.68 -2.62 11.92
CA SER A 229 5.43 -2.38 11.19
C SER A 229 5.28 -3.33 10.01
N MET A 230 6.35 -3.57 9.26
CA MET A 230 6.33 -4.49 8.11
C MET A 230 6.14 -5.96 8.53
N ILE A 231 6.70 -6.37 9.67
CA ILE A 231 6.46 -7.73 10.20
C ILE A 231 4.99 -7.92 10.55
N ILE A 232 4.34 -6.94 11.16
CA ILE A 232 2.89 -6.98 11.43
C ILE A 232 2.11 -7.04 10.12
N GLY A 233 2.44 -6.19 9.14
CA GLY A 233 1.81 -6.21 7.83
C GLY A 233 1.97 -7.54 7.11
N TRP A 234 3.16 -8.15 7.15
CA TRP A 234 3.42 -9.49 6.63
C TRP A 234 2.53 -10.55 7.28
N ALA A 235 2.41 -10.52 8.61
CA ALA A 235 1.59 -11.48 9.34
C ALA A 235 0.11 -11.36 8.97
N ILE A 236 -0.43 -10.13 8.88
CA ILE A 236 -1.82 -9.88 8.51
C ILE A 236 -2.10 -10.29 7.06
N ASN A 237 -1.26 -9.88 6.10
CA ASN A 237 -1.43 -10.26 4.71
C ASN A 237 -1.32 -11.78 4.51
N SER A 238 -0.37 -12.43 5.19
CA SER A 238 -0.26 -13.90 5.20
C SER A 238 -1.52 -14.55 5.79
N ALA A 239 -2.03 -14.02 6.90
CA ALA A 239 -3.25 -14.53 7.52
C ALA A 239 -4.45 -14.46 6.58
N MET A 240 -4.57 -13.38 5.80
CA MET A 240 -5.66 -13.25 4.82
C MET A 240 -5.55 -14.27 3.69
N ILE A 241 -4.35 -14.54 3.16
CA ILE A 241 -4.16 -15.59 2.15
C ILE A 241 -4.45 -16.97 2.74
N LEU A 242 -3.95 -17.26 3.95
CA LEU A 242 -4.19 -18.53 4.63
C LEU A 242 -5.69 -18.77 4.86
N MET A 243 -6.40 -17.76 5.32
CA MET A 243 -7.85 -17.84 5.56
C MET A 243 -8.63 -17.99 4.27
N ALA A 244 -8.27 -17.24 3.21
CA ALA A 244 -8.90 -17.39 1.91
C ALA A 244 -8.67 -18.77 1.31
N ALA A 245 -7.46 -19.33 1.47
CA ALA A 245 -7.13 -20.68 1.06
C ALA A 245 -7.95 -21.72 1.83
N ALA A 246 -7.95 -21.66 3.16
CA ALA A 246 -8.69 -22.59 4.01
C ALA A 246 -10.22 -22.56 3.79
N THR A 247 -10.76 -21.37 3.45
CA THR A 247 -12.21 -21.17 3.33
C THR A 247 -12.73 -21.47 1.91
N PHE A 248 -11.98 -21.09 0.87
CA PHE A 248 -12.50 -21.05 -0.51
C PHE A 248 -11.74 -21.94 -1.49
N PHE A 249 -10.47 -22.27 -1.23
CA PHE A 249 -9.67 -23.03 -2.20
C PHE A 249 -10.14 -24.47 -2.30
N GLN A 250 -10.52 -24.91 -3.50
CA GLN A 250 -10.87 -26.30 -3.83
C GLN A 250 -10.01 -26.75 -5.01
N PRO A 251 -9.06 -27.67 -4.82
CA PRO A 251 -8.13 -28.10 -5.88
C PRO A 251 -8.81 -28.62 -7.15
N GLN A 252 -10.00 -29.21 -7.02
CA GLN A 252 -10.76 -29.78 -8.15
C GLN A 252 -11.68 -28.76 -8.85
N ASN A 253 -11.94 -27.61 -8.24
CA ASN A 253 -12.83 -26.57 -8.73
C ASN A 253 -12.36 -25.21 -8.22
N ALA A 254 -11.15 -24.82 -8.60
CA ALA A 254 -10.58 -23.53 -8.20
C ALA A 254 -11.41 -22.36 -8.75
N LYS A 255 -12.56 -22.09 -8.11
CA LYS A 255 -13.37 -20.91 -8.39
C LYS A 255 -12.82 -19.77 -7.52
N GLN A 256 -12.08 -18.91 -8.15
CA GLN A 256 -11.59 -17.69 -7.51
C GLN A 256 -12.77 -16.89 -6.95
N VAL A 257 -12.64 -16.39 -5.74
CA VAL A 257 -13.62 -15.45 -5.18
C VAL A 257 -13.54 -14.17 -6.00
N ASP A 258 -14.69 -13.73 -6.48
CA ASP A 258 -14.88 -12.58 -7.36
C ASP A 258 -15.69 -11.44 -6.71
N ASP A 259 -15.94 -11.54 -5.39
CA ASP A 259 -16.71 -10.57 -4.63
C ASP A 259 -16.22 -10.45 -3.19
N LEU A 260 -15.96 -9.21 -2.76
CA LEU A 260 -15.54 -8.91 -1.37
C LEU A 260 -16.63 -9.22 -0.34
N ALA A 261 -17.91 -9.16 -0.69
CA ALA A 261 -18.98 -9.51 0.24
C ALA A 261 -18.91 -10.99 0.65
N THR A 262 -18.53 -11.86 -0.28
CA THR A 262 -18.29 -13.28 -0.01
C THR A 262 -17.09 -13.48 0.91
N ALA A 263 -16.09 -12.61 0.84
CA ALA A 263 -14.90 -12.69 1.70
C ALA A 263 -15.23 -12.53 3.20
N GLY A 264 -16.32 -11.82 3.55
CA GLY A 264 -16.79 -11.73 4.93
C GLY A 264 -17.05 -13.08 5.59
N LYS A 265 -17.28 -14.14 4.80
CA LYS A 265 -17.45 -15.52 5.32
C LYS A 265 -16.19 -16.07 6.00
N MET A 266 -15.01 -15.54 5.69
CA MET A 266 -13.77 -15.94 6.36
C MET A 266 -13.82 -15.71 7.87
N LEU A 267 -14.55 -14.70 8.33
CA LEU A 267 -14.70 -14.35 9.74
C LEU A 267 -15.89 -15.06 10.42
N THR A 268 -16.61 -15.92 9.69
CA THR A 268 -17.77 -16.63 10.25
C THR A 268 -17.44 -17.55 11.43
N PRO A 269 -16.31 -18.29 11.44
CA PRO A 269 -15.97 -19.15 12.58
C PRO A 269 -15.84 -18.37 13.89
N LEU A 270 -15.30 -17.15 13.85
CA LEU A 270 -15.12 -16.31 15.03
C LEU A 270 -16.39 -15.50 15.38
N LEU A 271 -17.02 -14.89 14.38
CA LEU A 271 -18.05 -13.86 14.56
C LEU A 271 -19.47 -14.34 14.26
N GLY A 272 -19.63 -15.57 13.76
CA GLY A 272 -20.94 -16.11 13.39
C GLY A 272 -21.71 -15.18 12.42
N ASN A 273 -22.96 -14.92 12.72
CA ASN A 273 -23.82 -14.07 11.88
C ASN A 273 -23.37 -12.58 11.82
N ALA A 274 -22.54 -12.12 12.73
CA ALA A 274 -22.01 -10.75 12.73
C ALA A 274 -20.82 -10.56 11.78
N ALA A 275 -20.23 -11.63 11.25
CA ALA A 275 -19.03 -11.61 10.43
C ALA A 275 -19.14 -10.63 9.25
N SER A 276 -20.21 -10.70 8.48
CA SER A 276 -20.42 -9.84 7.30
C SER A 276 -20.54 -8.35 7.67
N VAL A 277 -21.20 -8.03 8.77
CA VAL A 277 -21.39 -6.64 9.22
C VAL A 277 -20.06 -6.07 9.75
N VAL A 278 -19.34 -6.85 10.56
CA VAL A 278 -18.03 -6.43 11.09
C VAL A 278 -17.01 -6.27 9.97
N PHE A 279 -16.99 -7.20 9.02
CA PHE A 279 -16.14 -7.11 7.83
C PHE A 279 -16.45 -5.85 7.02
N ALA A 280 -17.73 -5.59 6.73
CA ALA A 280 -18.14 -4.43 5.96
C ALA A 280 -17.84 -3.11 6.69
N ALA A 281 -18.05 -3.04 8.01
CA ALA A 281 -17.71 -1.86 8.81
C ALA A 281 -16.20 -1.57 8.75
N ALA A 282 -15.37 -2.60 8.87
CA ALA A 282 -13.93 -2.45 8.77
C ALA A 282 -13.48 -2.07 7.35
N LEU A 283 -14.07 -2.67 6.31
CA LEU A 283 -13.83 -2.31 4.92
C LEU A 283 -14.18 -0.85 4.64
N LEU A 284 -15.28 -0.35 5.21
CA LEU A 284 -15.68 1.06 5.11
C LEU A 284 -14.64 1.99 5.74
N LEU A 285 -14.23 1.70 6.97
CA LEU A 285 -13.27 2.52 7.69
C LEU A 285 -11.87 2.46 7.06
N ALA A 286 -11.45 1.28 6.61
CA ALA A 286 -10.21 1.11 5.85
C ALA A 286 -10.26 1.90 4.55
N GLY A 287 -11.32 1.77 3.74
CA GLY A 287 -11.49 2.49 2.48
C GLY A 287 -11.46 4.02 2.66
N ILE A 288 -12.13 4.55 3.68
CA ILE A 288 -12.07 6.00 4.00
C ILE A 288 -10.65 6.43 4.38
N SER A 289 -10.01 5.69 5.30
CA SER A 289 -8.66 6.02 5.77
C SER A 289 -7.63 5.99 4.64
N SER A 290 -7.64 4.91 3.87
CA SER A 290 -6.69 4.71 2.77
C SER A 290 -6.95 5.65 1.60
N SER A 291 -8.21 6.02 1.34
CA SER A 291 -8.53 7.09 0.37
C SER A 291 -7.88 8.42 0.75
N ILE A 292 -7.88 8.79 2.03
CA ILE A 292 -7.24 10.03 2.52
C ILE A 292 -5.72 9.93 2.31
N THR A 293 -5.09 8.80 2.65
CA THR A 293 -3.64 8.64 2.42
C THR A 293 -3.28 8.65 0.93
N ALA A 294 -4.13 8.11 0.06
CA ALA A 294 -3.95 8.18 -1.40
C ALA A 294 -4.04 9.63 -1.91
N GLY A 295 -5.00 10.41 -1.41
CA GLY A 295 -5.11 11.83 -1.72
C GLY A 295 -3.90 12.63 -1.22
N MET A 296 -3.44 12.37 0.01
CA MET A 296 -2.20 12.97 0.55
C MET A 296 -0.99 12.62 -0.32
N ALA A 297 -0.86 11.37 -0.78
CA ALA A 297 0.23 10.96 -1.66
C ALA A 297 0.17 11.71 -3.00
N GLY A 298 -1.01 11.84 -3.61
CA GLY A 298 -1.20 12.63 -4.82
C GLY A 298 -0.87 14.11 -4.60
N GLY A 299 -1.29 14.68 -3.47
CA GLY A 299 -0.92 16.03 -3.05
C GLY A 299 0.59 16.22 -2.93
N THR A 300 1.29 15.28 -2.29
CA THR A 300 2.75 15.27 -2.14
C THR A 300 3.47 15.18 -3.48
N ILE A 301 3.03 14.26 -4.36
CA ILE A 301 3.66 14.08 -5.67
C ILE A 301 3.48 15.33 -6.52
N PHE A 302 2.26 15.88 -6.56
CA PHE A 302 1.96 17.05 -7.38
C PHE A 302 2.66 18.31 -6.86
N SER A 303 2.66 18.58 -5.54
CA SER A 303 3.40 19.70 -4.95
C SER A 303 4.89 19.62 -5.27
N GLY A 304 5.46 18.41 -5.19
CA GLY A 304 6.86 18.18 -5.50
C GLY A 304 7.24 18.49 -6.96
N ILE A 305 6.31 18.42 -7.93
CA ILE A 305 6.57 18.86 -9.32
C ILE A 305 7.02 20.32 -9.33
N PHE A 306 6.44 21.15 -8.43
CA PHE A 306 6.73 22.56 -8.27
C PHE A 306 7.82 22.83 -7.21
N ASN A 307 8.47 21.79 -6.71
CA ASN A 307 9.46 21.87 -5.65
C ASN A 307 8.92 22.53 -4.36
N LYS A 308 7.70 22.17 -4.00
CA LYS A 308 7.00 22.62 -2.79
C LYS A 308 6.69 21.44 -1.89
N PRO A 309 6.80 21.59 -0.55
CA PRO A 309 6.39 20.57 0.39
C PRO A 309 4.86 20.37 0.38
N TYR A 310 4.42 19.26 0.93
CA TYR A 310 3.00 19.03 1.15
C TYR A 310 2.44 20.03 2.19
N GLU A 311 1.54 20.87 1.76
CA GLU A 311 0.81 21.79 2.62
C GLU A 311 -0.65 21.89 2.17
N ILE A 312 -1.59 21.45 3.00
CA ILE A 312 -3.02 21.36 2.64
C ILE A 312 -3.64 22.71 2.25
N LYS A 313 -3.06 23.83 2.69
CA LYS A 313 -3.52 25.17 2.33
C LYS A 313 -2.98 25.64 0.98
N SER A 314 -1.91 25.01 0.47
CA SER A 314 -1.33 25.38 -0.82
C SER A 314 -2.23 24.96 -1.98
N LYS A 315 -2.20 25.73 -3.06
CA LYS A 315 -2.97 25.43 -4.28
C LYS A 315 -2.48 24.14 -4.92
N GLU A 316 -1.18 23.91 -4.94
CA GLU A 316 -0.54 22.78 -5.57
C GLU A 316 -0.96 21.47 -4.88
N THR A 317 -0.92 21.41 -3.56
CA THR A 317 -1.38 20.24 -2.80
C THR A 317 -2.86 19.97 -3.06
N ARG A 318 -3.72 20.99 -3.02
CA ARG A 318 -5.16 20.82 -3.28
C ARG A 318 -5.44 20.32 -4.69
N TRP A 319 -4.74 20.84 -5.70
CA TRP A 319 -4.86 20.32 -7.05
C TRP A 319 -4.37 18.88 -7.16
N GLY A 320 -3.28 18.54 -6.49
CA GLY A 320 -2.80 17.15 -6.45
C GLY A 320 -3.84 16.17 -5.88
N ILE A 321 -4.49 16.55 -4.78
CA ILE A 321 -5.59 15.78 -4.18
C ILE A 321 -6.76 15.63 -5.17
N LEU A 322 -7.23 16.73 -5.76
CA LEU A 322 -8.36 16.70 -6.70
C LEU A 322 -8.04 15.89 -7.96
N LEU A 323 -6.83 16.04 -8.52
CA LEU A 323 -6.35 15.30 -9.69
C LEU A 323 -6.13 13.81 -9.39
N THR A 324 -6.07 13.43 -8.14
CA THR A 324 -6.03 12.02 -7.72
C THR A 324 -7.45 11.49 -7.52
N MET A 325 -8.27 12.18 -6.75
CA MET A 325 -9.55 11.67 -6.27
C MET A 325 -10.66 11.71 -7.32
N ILE A 326 -10.73 12.80 -8.11
CA ILE A 326 -11.81 12.94 -9.12
C ILE A 326 -11.66 11.94 -10.26
N PRO A 327 -10.48 11.77 -10.90
CA PRO A 327 -10.30 10.74 -11.91
C PRO A 327 -10.51 9.31 -11.37
N ALA A 328 -10.08 9.05 -10.13
CA ALA A 328 -10.32 7.77 -9.46
C ALA A 328 -11.82 7.43 -9.39
N ALA A 329 -12.62 8.36 -8.91
CA ALA A 329 -14.07 8.20 -8.86
C ALA A 329 -14.72 8.10 -10.26
N ALA A 330 -14.21 8.85 -11.24
CA ALA A 330 -14.70 8.77 -12.62
C ALA A 330 -14.47 7.39 -13.25
N VAL A 331 -13.31 6.78 -12.99
CA VAL A 331 -13.00 5.41 -13.48
C VAL A 331 -13.95 4.39 -12.85
N ILE A 332 -14.32 4.52 -11.57
CA ILE A 332 -15.27 3.60 -10.91
C ILE A 332 -16.63 3.57 -11.62
N LEU A 333 -17.07 4.69 -12.20
CA LEU A 333 -18.35 4.73 -12.95
C LEU A 333 -18.33 3.85 -14.21
N LEU A 334 -17.15 3.52 -14.71
CA LEU A 334 -16.93 2.69 -15.91
C LEU A 334 -16.63 1.22 -15.58
N ILE A 335 -16.44 0.89 -14.30
CA ILE A 335 -16.10 -0.48 -13.86
C ILE A 335 -17.38 -1.29 -13.70
N ASP A 336 -17.42 -2.47 -14.32
CA ASP A 336 -18.54 -3.41 -14.20
C ASP A 336 -18.34 -4.38 -13.04
N SER A 337 -17.12 -4.87 -12.80
CA SER A 337 -16.77 -5.77 -11.70
C SER A 337 -15.90 -5.06 -10.65
N PRO A 338 -16.45 -4.75 -9.46
CA PRO A 338 -15.70 -4.10 -8.40
C PRO A 338 -14.46 -4.86 -7.96
N PHE A 339 -14.57 -6.19 -7.81
CA PHE A 339 -13.44 -7.02 -7.38
C PHE A 339 -12.29 -7.00 -8.38
N GLN A 340 -12.59 -7.11 -9.68
CA GLN A 340 -11.60 -6.99 -10.74
C GLN A 340 -11.00 -5.58 -10.79
N GLY A 341 -11.80 -4.55 -10.57
CA GLY A 341 -11.33 -3.17 -10.46
C GLY A 341 -10.28 -3.01 -9.35
N LEU A 342 -10.54 -3.57 -8.17
CA LEU A 342 -9.58 -3.62 -7.07
C LEU A 342 -8.29 -4.35 -7.49
N LEU A 343 -8.41 -5.54 -8.05
CA LEU A 343 -7.27 -6.38 -8.43
C LEU A 343 -6.39 -5.69 -9.49
N TYR A 344 -6.99 -5.15 -10.55
CA TYR A 344 -6.27 -4.49 -11.63
C TYR A 344 -5.63 -3.17 -11.19
N SER A 345 -6.24 -2.45 -10.23
CA SER A 345 -5.60 -1.27 -9.66
C SER A 345 -4.28 -1.62 -8.97
N GLN A 346 -4.28 -2.68 -8.16
CA GLN A 346 -3.07 -3.13 -7.47
C GLN A 346 -2.03 -3.71 -8.44
N MET A 347 -2.47 -4.44 -9.47
CA MET A 347 -1.59 -4.88 -10.55
C MET A 347 -0.92 -3.68 -11.24
N PHE A 348 -1.65 -2.61 -11.51
CA PHE A 348 -1.09 -1.38 -12.09
C PHE A 348 -0.02 -0.75 -11.19
N LEU A 349 -0.21 -0.77 -9.86
CA LEU A 349 0.82 -0.32 -8.92
C LEU A 349 2.11 -1.16 -9.04
N GLY A 350 1.96 -2.48 -9.13
CA GLY A 350 3.08 -3.39 -9.38
C GLY A 350 3.80 -3.08 -10.69
N MET A 351 3.06 -2.69 -11.74
CA MET A 351 3.63 -2.30 -13.05
C MET A 351 4.37 -0.97 -13.00
N GLN A 352 3.93 0.00 -12.20
CA GLN A 352 4.58 1.30 -12.04
C GLN A 352 5.81 1.23 -11.13
N LEU A 353 5.87 0.27 -10.23
CA LEU A 353 6.88 0.14 -9.19
C LEU A 353 8.34 0.21 -9.69
N PRO A 354 8.75 -0.44 -10.80
CA PRO A 354 10.12 -0.32 -11.33
C PRO A 354 10.57 1.13 -11.52
N ILE A 355 9.68 1.97 -12.06
CA ILE A 355 9.99 3.38 -12.35
C ILE A 355 10.31 4.13 -11.05
N THR A 356 9.49 3.94 -10.01
CA THR A 356 9.70 4.55 -8.71
C THR A 356 10.98 4.03 -8.05
N VAL A 357 11.22 2.72 -8.07
CA VAL A 357 12.39 2.10 -7.44
C VAL A 357 13.69 2.55 -8.08
N PHE A 358 13.80 2.57 -9.41
CA PHE A 358 14.99 3.06 -10.10
C PHE A 358 15.23 4.55 -9.82
N THR A 359 14.17 5.36 -9.78
CA THR A 359 14.27 6.79 -9.41
C THR A 359 14.81 6.96 -8.00
N GLN A 360 14.26 6.22 -7.05
CA GLN A 360 14.70 6.25 -5.65
C GLN A 360 16.17 5.83 -5.52
N ILE A 361 16.59 4.73 -6.14
CA ILE A 361 17.98 4.25 -6.12
C ILE A 361 18.92 5.30 -6.70
N TYR A 362 18.57 5.91 -7.82
CA TYR A 362 19.37 6.96 -8.45
C TYR A 362 19.59 8.14 -7.49
N LEU A 363 18.52 8.67 -6.89
CA LEU A 363 18.58 9.82 -6.01
C LEU A 363 19.36 9.50 -4.72
N THR A 364 19.04 8.39 -4.05
CA THR A 364 19.67 8.03 -2.77
C THR A 364 21.11 7.51 -2.91
N SER A 365 21.51 7.10 -4.10
CA SER A 365 22.89 6.70 -4.39
C SER A 365 23.79 7.82 -4.87
N SER A 366 23.23 9.00 -5.17
CA SER A 366 23.95 10.16 -5.67
C SER A 366 24.59 10.95 -4.53
N LYS A 367 25.91 11.12 -4.58
CA LYS A 367 26.61 12.02 -3.65
C LYS A 367 26.18 13.49 -3.80
N LYS A 368 25.70 13.90 -4.99
CA LYS A 368 25.17 15.24 -5.22
C LYS A 368 23.88 15.49 -4.44
N VAL A 369 23.06 14.45 -4.22
CA VAL A 369 21.78 14.52 -3.48
C VAL A 369 22.01 14.28 -1.99
N MET A 370 22.71 13.20 -1.64
CA MET A 370 22.81 12.66 -0.28
C MET A 370 24.11 13.01 0.44
N GLY A 371 25.08 13.66 -0.25
CA GLY A 371 26.38 13.96 0.33
C GLY A 371 27.12 12.72 0.85
N LYS A 372 27.54 12.77 2.10
CA LYS A 372 28.21 11.66 2.82
C LYS A 372 27.28 10.49 3.15
N TYR A 373 25.98 10.72 3.12
CA TYR A 373 24.94 9.71 3.41
C TYR A 373 24.48 8.93 2.17
N ALA A 374 25.14 9.10 1.01
CA ALA A 374 24.81 8.30 -0.17
C ALA A 374 24.91 6.80 0.14
N ASN A 375 23.99 6.01 -0.45
CA ASN A 375 23.89 4.57 -0.21
C ASN A 375 25.26 3.88 -0.30
N SER A 376 25.55 3.01 0.65
CA SER A 376 26.72 2.13 0.62
C SER A 376 26.63 1.14 -0.55
N LEU A 377 27.77 0.59 -0.99
CA LEU A 377 27.78 -0.38 -2.09
C LEU A 377 26.87 -1.59 -1.81
N ARG A 378 26.86 -2.09 -0.58
CA ARG A 378 26.00 -3.23 -0.19
C ARG A 378 24.52 -2.90 -0.35
N LEU A 379 24.11 -1.71 0.11
CA LEU A 379 22.73 -1.26 -0.01
C LEU A 379 22.34 -1.02 -1.48
N LYS A 380 23.24 -0.44 -2.29
CA LYS A 380 23.02 -0.28 -3.74
C LYS A 380 22.77 -1.61 -4.43
N ILE A 381 23.57 -2.64 -4.13
CA ILE A 381 23.42 -3.99 -4.70
C ILE A 381 22.06 -4.57 -4.29
N ALA A 382 21.68 -4.47 -3.02
CA ALA A 382 20.38 -4.97 -2.53
C ALA A 382 19.20 -4.27 -3.22
N LEU A 383 19.22 -2.93 -3.28
CA LEU A 383 18.17 -2.16 -3.95
C LEU A 383 18.11 -2.42 -5.45
N PHE A 384 19.26 -2.58 -6.10
CA PHE A 384 19.30 -2.92 -7.52
C PHE A 384 18.77 -4.33 -7.79
N ALA A 385 19.08 -5.30 -6.93
CA ALA A 385 18.49 -6.63 -7.00
C ALA A 385 16.95 -6.59 -6.89
N ILE A 386 16.41 -5.77 -5.97
CA ILE A 386 14.97 -5.52 -5.86
C ILE A 386 14.42 -4.94 -7.19
N ALA A 387 15.05 -3.91 -7.74
CA ALA A 387 14.62 -3.30 -8.99
C ALA A 387 14.59 -4.31 -10.14
N VAL A 388 15.59 -5.18 -10.23
CA VAL A 388 15.67 -6.24 -11.24
C VAL A 388 14.55 -7.26 -11.05
N ILE A 389 14.33 -7.75 -9.82
CA ILE A 389 13.26 -8.72 -9.52
C ILE A 389 11.90 -8.15 -9.92
N VAL A 390 11.58 -6.92 -9.50
CA VAL A 390 10.32 -6.28 -9.83
C VAL A 390 10.17 -6.11 -11.35
N THR A 391 11.24 -5.74 -12.04
CA THR A 391 11.23 -5.60 -13.52
C THR A 391 10.99 -6.95 -14.20
N LEU A 392 11.64 -8.01 -13.73
CA LEU A 392 11.47 -9.36 -14.29
C LEU A 392 10.03 -9.87 -14.08
N LEU A 393 9.43 -9.63 -12.93
CA LEU A 393 8.01 -9.97 -12.68
C LEU A 393 7.08 -9.22 -13.64
N ASN A 394 7.36 -7.94 -13.93
CA ASN A 394 6.58 -7.17 -14.88
C ASN A 394 6.76 -7.68 -16.33
N ILE A 395 7.97 -8.05 -16.70
CA ILE A 395 8.25 -8.65 -18.02
C ILE A 395 7.54 -10.01 -18.13
N ALA A 396 7.57 -10.82 -17.08
CA ALA A 396 6.91 -12.14 -17.07
C ALA A 396 5.40 -12.05 -17.32
N LEU A 397 4.72 -10.97 -16.89
CA LEU A 397 3.31 -10.74 -17.20
C LEU A 397 3.02 -10.71 -18.71
N LEU A 398 3.98 -10.29 -19.53
CA LEU A 398 3.81 -10.19 -21.00
C LEU A 398 3.93 -11.55 -21.69
N PHE A 399 4.55 -12.54 -21.04
CA PHE A 399 4.88 -13.84 -21.64
C PHE A 399 4.16 -15.03 -20.98
N VAL A 400 3.71 -14.89 -19.75
CA VAL A 400 3.03 -15.94 -18.99
C VAL A 400 1.54 -15.55 -18.88
N GLN A 401 0.77 -15.99 -19.89
CA GLN A 401 -0.69 -15.87 -19.90
C GLN A 401 -1.36 -17.13 -19.39
#